data_5176abd4425db99878ab4f279f23756f
#
_entry.id   5176abd4425db99878ab4f279f23756f
#
_cell.length_a   1.000
_cell.length_b   1.000
_cell.length_c   1.000
_cell.angle_alpha   90.00
_cell.angle_beta   90.00
_cell.angle_gamma   90.00
#
_symmetry.space_group_name_H-M   'P 1'
#
loop_
_entity.id
_entity.type
_entity.pdbx_description
1 polymer ?
#
loop_
_entity_poly.entity_id
_entity_poly.type
_entity_poly.pdbx_seq_one_letter_code
_entity_poly.pdbx_strand_id
1 'polypeptide(L)'
;MVKKVRDTDSDQSMTSAPQEGKSFDLYIVQYIIRALMMLIVFAWALVNLDAVLRFLNSVFALVSPFLIGGAIAFLMNIMLRPLERLWKNMLRKAPAKLTRPVCLTLSAVLMLGILFAIVFMMIPSLRESGNEFIRNIPAYVDEIGQWWMEVSRFAAKYNVILPEYAIDSDLLIEKITAWMDIEGSGLISVTWGAATSILSILVDTVLAFVFAIYLLAKKESVAVHLKKLTLTVLPCRKAQRLLNIASLTNHTFTNFVSGQLTEAIIIGALCFVGMLMLDIPYAGAVSTFVAVTALVPIFGAWLGGGFGAFLILLADPVKAVWFVVFLLVLQQVEGNLIYPKVVGKSVGLPGLLVLMAVTIGGEAFGIMGMLFSVPVCAVLYSLYLEFMKKSDAL
;
A
#
# COMPACT_ATOMS: atom_id res chain seq x y z
N MET A 1 78.02 -60.36 22.65
CA MET A 1 77.84 -61.71 22.05
C MET A 1 76.81 -61.48 20.90
N VAL A 2 77.32 -61.43 19.74
CA VAL A 2 77.26 -62.42 18.66
C VAL A 2 75.89 -62.45 17.95
N LYS A 3 75.92 -61.86 16.74
CA LYS A 3 75.57 -62.41 15.42
C LYS A 3 74.09 -62.58 15.11
N LYS A 4 73.55 -62.33 13.92
CA LYS A 4 74.00 -62.43 12.52
C LYS A 4 72.82 -62.01 11.66
N VAL A 5 72.90 -61.01 10.74
CA VAL A 5 73.04 -61.18 9.29
C VAL A 5 72.02 -62.08 8.60
N ARG A 6 71.27 -61.47 7.69
CA ARG A 6 71.05 -61.74 6.26
C ARG A 6 69.61 -61.40 5.82
N ASP A 7 69.55 -60.47 4.96
CA ASP A 7 69.35 -60.53 3.46
C ASP A 7 68.17 -61.39 3.04
N THR A 8 67.29 -60.85 2.37
CA THR A 8 67.12 -60.68 0.92
C THR A 8 65.71 -60.26 0.54
N ASP A 9 65.70 -59.31 -0.29
CA ASP A 9 65.07 -59.23 -1.61
C ASP A 9 63.62 -58.85 -1.76
N SER A 10 63.60 -57.84 -2.49
CA SER A 10 62.87 -57.60 -3.73
C SER A 10 61.39 -57.25 -3.68
N ASP A 11 61.20 -56.07 -4.20
CA ASP A 11 60.21 -55.75 -5.19
C ASP A 11 58.74 -55.78 -4.80
N GLN A 12 58.18 -54.60 -4.62
CA GLN A 12 57.08 -54.15 -5.45
C GLN A 12 56.78 -52.72 -5.13
N SER A 13 57.44 -51.81 -5.86
CA SER A 13 56.95 -50.43 -6.15
C SER A 13 55.63 -50.56 -6.94
N MET A 14 54.51 -50.51 -6.26
CA MET A 14 53.23 -50.16 -6.90
C MET A 14 52.95 -48.73 -6.59
N THR A 15 53.28 -47.88 -7.56
CA THR A 15 52.83 -46.55 -7.79
C THR A 15 51.32 -46.51 -7.65
N SER A 16 50.83 -45.98 -6.51
CA SER A 16 49.49 -45.47 -6.41
C SER A 16 49.49 -44.08 -7.08
N ALA A 17 49.09 -44.03 -8.34
CA ALA A 17 48.75 -42.79 -9.02
C ALA A 17 47.63 -42.09 -8.27
N PRO A 18 47.69 -40.73 -8.12
CA PRO A 18 46.70 -40.00 -7.34
C PRO A 18 45.32 -40.06 -8.03
N GLN A 19 44.32 -40.52 -7.29
CA GLN A 19 42.90 -40.52 -7.71
C GLN A 19 42.26 -39.13 -7.73
N GLU A 20 43.03 -38.06 -7.98
CA GLU A 20 42.52 -36.67 -8.03
C GLU A 20 41.71 -36.36 -9.31
N GLY A 21 41.90 -37.09 -10.39
CA GLY A 21 41.19 -36.80 -11.66
C GLY A 21 39.71 -37.18 -11.65
N LYS A 22 39.31 -38.24 -10.97
CA LYS A 22 37.90 -38.72 -10.99
C LYS A 22 36.93 -37.89 -10.18
N SER A 23 37.37 -37.24 -9.12
CA SER A 23 36.50 -36.35 -8.31
C SER A 23 36.26 -35.04 -9.01
N PHE A 24 37.24 -34.50 -9.72
CA PHE A 24 37.14 -33.24 -10.46
C PHE A 24 36.17 -33.37 -11.65
N ASP A 25 36.23 -34.46 -12.38
CA ASP A 25 35.31 -34.77 -13.49
C ASP A 25 33.85 -34.92 -13.02
N LEU A 26 33.61 -35.53 -11.86
CA LEU A 26 32.26 -35.68 -11.28
C LEU A 26 31.64 -34.34 -10.91
N TYR A 27 32.41 -33.40 -10.36
CA TYR A 27 31.94 -32.06 -10.04
C TYR A 27 31.57 -31.27 -11.31
N ILE A 28 32.40 -31.33 -12.35
CA ILE A 28 32.14 -30.70 -13.64
C ILE A 28 30.86 -31.24 -14.27
N VAL A 29 30.72 -32.58 -14.31
CA VAL A 29 29.52 -33.27 -14.82
C VAL A 29 28.26 -32.84 -14.04
N GLN A 30 28.32 -32.73 -12.70
CA GLN A 30 27.21 -32.25 -11.89
C GLN A 30 26.85 -30.77 -12.19
N TYR A 31 27.85 -29.90 -12.42
CA TYR A 31 27.62 -28.53 -12.82
C TYR A 31 26.96 -28.42 -14.20
N ILE A 32 27.43 -29.21 -15.17
CA ILE A 32 26.87 -29.26 -16.52
C ILE A 32 25.44 -29.79 -16.48
N ILE A 33 25.15 -30.87 -15.74
CA ILE A 33 23.80 -31.41 -15.59
C ILE A 33 22.87 -30.36 -14.94
N ARG A 34 23.31 -29.65 -13.88
CA ARG A 34 22.52 -28.58 -13.24
C ARG A 34 22.26 -27.43 -14.19
N ALA A 35 23.28 -27.00 -14.95
CA ALA A 35 23.13 -25.92 -15.95
C ALA A 35 22.16 -26.36 -17.07
N LEU A 36 22.27 -27.58 -17.55
CA LEU A 36 21.38 -28.13 -18.58
C LEU A 36 19.93 -28.25 -18.05
N MET A 37 19.74 -28.74 -16.84
CA MET A 37 18.41 -28.77 -16.19
C MET A 37 17.82 -27.37 -16.02
N MET A 38 18.61 -26.38 -15.56
CA MET A 38 18.14 -24.98 -15.47
C MET A 38 17.75 -24.43 -16.84
N LEU A 39 18.51 -24.74 -17.88
CA LEU A 39 18.24 -24.29 -19.25
C LEU A 39 16.95 -24.93 -19.81
N ILE A 40 16.74 -26.22 -19.57
CA ILE A 40 15.52 -26.94 -19.95
C ILE A 40 14.30 -26.36 -19.22
N VAL A 41 14.39 -26.14 -17.90
CA VAL A 41 13.31 -25.54 -17.09
C VAL A 41 13.02 -24.13 -17.56
N PHE A 42 14.06 -23.33 -17.87
CA PHE A 42 13.91 -21.98 -18.40
C PHE A 42 13.27 -21.97 -19.79
N ALA A 43 13.70 -22.84 -20.70
CA ALA A 43 13.10 -22.97 -22.02
C ALA A 43 11.64 -23.43 -21.95
N TRP A 44 11.33 -24.41 -21.07
CA TRP A 44 9.97 -24.86 -20.83
C TRP A 44 9.10 -23.72 -20.27
N ALA A 45 9.63 -22.92 -19.33
CA ALA A 45 8.92 -21.77 -18.74
C ALA A 45 8.63 -20.69 -19.78
N LEU A 46 9.55 -20.44 -20.74
CA LEU A 46 9.34 -19.49 -21.84
C LEU A 46 8.26 -19.99 -22.81
N VAL A 47 8.25 -21.28 -23.14
CA VAL A 47 7.24 -21.87 -24.03
C VAL A 47 5.86 -21.88 -23.36
N ASN A 48 5.80 -22.07 -22.04
CA ASN A 48 4.55 -22.16 -21.27
C ASN A 48 4.35 -20.94 -20.35
N LEU A 49 4.68 -19.76 -20.85
CA LEU A 49 4.63 -18.52 -20.06
C LEU A 49 3.28 -18.30 -19.38
N ASP A 50 2.17 -18.59 -20.09
CA ASP A 50 0.82 -18.48 -19.55
C ASP A 50 0.55 -19.43 -18.37
N ALA A 51 1.09 -20.64 -18.43
CA ALA A 51 0.96 -21.59 -17.32
C ALA A 51 1.77 -21.15 -16.10
N VAL A 52 2.98 -20.63 -16.33
CA VAL A 52 3.83 -20.08 -15.28
C VAL A 52 3.19 -18.86 -14.63
N LEU A 53 2.65 -17.94 -15.44
CA LEU A 53 1.98 -16.75 -14.93
C LEU A 53 0.71 -17.12 -14.14
N ARG A 54 -0.11 -18.04 -14.62
CA ARG A 54 -1.27 -18.55 -13.86
C ARG A 54 -0.85 -19.19 -12.54
N PHE A 55 0.20 -20.00 -12.53
CA PHE A 55 0.73 -20.61 -11.31
C PHE A 55 1.22 -19.54 -10.33
N LEU A 56 2.00 -18.56 -10.80
CA LEU A 56 2.49 -17.45 -9.98
C LEU A 56 1.32 -16.65 -9.41
N ASN A 57 0.31 -16.32 -10.22
CA ASN A 57 -0.89 -15.63 -9.75
C ASN A 57 -1.66 -16.44 -8.70
N SER A 58 -1.78 -17.75 -8.87
CA SER A 58 -2.44 -18.64 -7.88
C SER A 58 -1.68 -18.67 -6.55
N VAL A 59 -0.35 -18.80 -6.60
CA VAL A 59 0.51 -18.75 -5.40
C VAL A 59 0.40 -17.36 -4.75
N PHE A 60 0.40 -16.32 -5.56
CA PHE A 60 0.27 -14.96 -5.07
C PHE A 60 -1.09 -14.72 -4.39
N ALA A 61 -2.18 -15.15 -5.01
CA ALA A 61 -3.52 -15.07 -4.42
C ALA A 61 -3.61 -15.80 -3.07
N LEU A 62 -2.97 -16.96 -2.95
CA LEU A 62 -2.91 -17.74 -1.70
C LEU A 62 -2.14 -17.00 -0.59
N VAL A 63 -1.08 -16.27 -0.94
CA VAL A 63 -0.20 -15.57 0.02
C VAL A 63 -0.72 -14.16 0.34
N SER A 64 -1.50 -13.56 -0.56
CA SER A 64 -2.02 -12.18 -0.46
C SER A 64 -2.69 -11.87 0.88
N PRO A 65 -3.63 -12.67 1.45
CA PRO A 65 -4.25 -12.37 2.73
C PRO A 65 -3.24 -12.27 3.88
N PHE A 66 -2.18 -13.06 3.84
CA PHE A 66 -1.12 -13.03 4.86
C PHE A 66 -0.21 -11.80 4.71
N LEU A 67 0.05 -11.35 3.48
CA LEU A 67 0.78 -10.10 3.24
C LEU A 67 -0.02 -8.90 3.71
N ILE A 68 -1.31 -8.85 3.37
CA ILE A 68 -2.24 -7.81 3.82
C ILE A 68 -2.36 -7.86 5.35
N GLY A 69 -2.52 -9.05 5.93
CA GLY A 69 -2.55 -9.21 7.39
C GLY A 69 -1.26 -8.78 8.08
N GLY A 70 -0.10 -9.02 7.46
CA GLY A 70 1.19 -8.49 7.92
C GLY A 70 1.25 -6.95 7.89
N ALA A 71 0.74 -6.34 6.84
CA ALA A 71 0.61 -4.89 6.70
C ALA A 71 -0.33 -4.30 7.77
N ILE A 72 -1.51 -4.91 7.96
CA ILE A 72 -2.46 -4.54 9.01
C ILE A 72 -1.81 -4.68 10.41
N ALA A 73 -1.11 -5.78 10.68
CA ALA A 73 -0.39 -5.98 11.93
C ALA A 73 0.65 -4.89 12.17
N PHE A 74 1.33 -4.46 11.12
CA PHE A 74 2.31 -3.38 11.20
C PHE A 74 1.66 -2.04 11.55
N LEU A 75 0.56 -1.68 10.88
CA LEU A 75 -0.24 -0.48 11.18
C LEU A 75 -0.77 -0.51 12.62
N MET A 76 -1.39 -1.62 13.02
CA MET A 76 -1.86 -1.83 14.40
C MET A 76 -0.73 -1.72 15.43
N ASN A 77 0.47 -2.21 15.11
CA ASN A 77 1.61 -2.13 16.03
C ASN A 77 2.07 -0.67 16.29
N ILE A 78 1.90 0.22 15.31
CA ILE A 78 2.20 1.64 15.49
C ILE A 78 1.20 2.27 16.47
N MET A 79 -0.09 1.92 16.35
CA MET A 79 -1.14 2.39 17.26
C MET A 79 -1.04 1.72 18.65
N LEU A 80 -0.62 0.48 18.72
CA LEU A 80 -0.48 -0.30 19.95
C LEU A 80 0.59 0.28 20.88
N ARG A 81 1.74 0.73 20.34
CA ARG A 81 2.86 1.25 21.15
C ARG A 81 2.47 2.44 22.05
N PRO A 82 1.82 3.51 21.56
CA PRO A 82 1.36 4.61 22.42
C PRO A 82 0.28 4.15 23.42
N LEU A 83 -0.63 3.27 23.02
CA LEU A 83 -1.65 2.70 23.90
C LEU A 83 -1.04 1.91 25.07
N GLU A 84 -0.03 1.07 24.80
CA GLU A 84 0.69 0.36 25.86
C GLU A 84 1.43 1.31 26.81
N ARG A 85 1.99 2.42 26.28
CA ARG A 85 2.65 3.45 27.11
C ARG A 85 1.64 4.19 27.99
N LEU A 86 0.50 4.61 27.42
CA LEU A 86 -0.58 5.26 28.16
C LEU A 86 -1.13 4.34 29.24
N TRP A 87 -1.40 3.07 28.91
CA TRP A 87 -1.88 2.08 29.85
C TRP A 87 -0.94 1.85 31.03
N LYS A 88 0.35 1.71 30.77
CA LYS A 88 1.38 1.58 31.81
C LYS A 88 1.49 2.82 32.71
N ASN A 89 1.27 4.01 32.13
CA ASN A 89 1.30 5.26 32.91
C ASN A 89 0.06 5.44 33.78
N MET A 90 -1.14 5.07 33.26
CA MET A 90 -2.40 5.20 34.00
C MET A 90 -2.59 4.11 35.05
N LEU A 91 -2.25 2.86 34.74
CA LEU A 91 -2.44 1.70 35.59
C LEU A 91 -1.10 1.08 36.02
N ARG A 92 -0.34 1.81 36.85
CA ARG A 92 0.95 1.36 37.40
C ARG A 92 0.92 -0.02 38.08
N LYS A 93 -0.27 -0.51 38.50
CA LYS A 93 -0.47 -1.79 39.22
C LYS A 93 -1.07 -2.90 38.33
N ALA A 94 -1.32 -2.65 37.05
CA ALA A 94 -1.93 -3.68 36.20
C ALA A 94 -0.92 -4.81 35.91
N PRO A 95 -1.36 -6.08 36.01
CA PRO A 95 -0.48 -7.21 35.73
C PRO A 95 -0.05 -7.20 34.26
N ALA A 96 1.25 -7.30 34.02
CA ALA A 96 1.86 -7.24 32.69
C ALA A 96 1.26 -8.26 31.70
N LYS A 97 0.69 -9.38 32.20
CA LYS A 97 0.01 -10.41 31.41
C LYS A 97 -1.30 -9.92 30.78
N LEU A 98 -2.02 -8.98 31.41
CA LEU A 98 -3.29 -8.43 30.90
C LEU A 98 -3.12 -7.19 30.02
N THR A 99 -2.05 -6.42 30.22
CA THR A 99 -1.78 -5.18 29.49
C THR A 99 -1.78 -5.42 27.96
N ARG A 100 -1.10 -6.47 27.52
CA ARG A 100 -0.93 -6.74 26.09
C ARG A 100 -2.20 -7.16 25.38
N PRO A 101 -2.97 -8.18 25.86
CA PRO A 101 -4.21 -8.55 25.19
C PRO A 101 -5.23 -7.41 25.19
N VAL A 102 -5.35 -6.64 26.30
CA VAL A 102 -6.27 -5.50 26.38
C VAL A 102 -5.88 -4.39 25.38
N CYS A 103 -4.61 -3.98 25.35
CA CYS A 103 -4.17 -2.97 24.40
C CYS A 103 -4.30 -3.45 22.94
N LEU A 104 -4.10 -4.74 22.68
CA LEU A 104 -4.26 -5.33 21.36
C LEU A 104 -5.73 -5.33 20.92
N THR A 105 -6.65 -5.75 21.78
CA THR A 105 -8.09 -5.67 21.52
C THR A 105 -8.53 -4.21 21.32
N LEU A 106 -8.04 -3.29 22.16
CA LEU A 106 -8.35 -1.87 22.05
C LEU A 106 -7.83 -1.28 20.73
N SER A 107 -6.63 -1.64 20.29
CA SER A 107 -6.08 -1.18 18.99
C SER A 107 -6.87 -1.76 17.81
N ALA A 108 -7.35 -3.00 17.91
CA ALA A 108 -8.20 -3.64 16.92
C ALA A 108 -9.56 -2.95 16.82
N VAL A 109 -10.20 -2.72 17.96
CA VAL A 109 -11.49 -2.01 18.04
C VAL A 109 -11.36 -0.58 17.54
N LEU A 110 -10.27 0.12 17.88
CA LEU A 110 -10.02 1.48 17.41
C LEU A 110 -9.85 1.51 15.89
N MET A 111 -9.10 0.59 15.31
CA MET A 111 -8.89 0.52 13.87
C MET A 111 -10.20 0.20 13.12
N LEU A 112 -10.98 -0.76 13.61
CA LEU A 112 -12.31 -1.07 13.05
C LEU A 112 -13.27 0.11 13.23
N GLY A 113 -13.23 0.78 14.39
CA GLY A 113 -14.03 1.97 14.68
C GLY A 113 -13.73 3.12 13.72
N ILE A 114 -12.46 3.37 13.42
CA ILE A 114 -12.05 4.37 12.42
C ILE A 114 -12.59 4.00 11.04
N LEU A 115 -12.40 2.74 10.61
CA LEU A 115 -12.91 2.27 9.32
C LEU A 115 -14.42 2.41 9.21
N PHE A 116 -15.15 2.01 10.26
CA PHE A 116 -16.60 2.14 10.33
C PHE A 116 -17.04 3.62 10.31
N ALA A 117 -16.35 4.49 11.05
CA ALA A 117 -16.65 5.91 11.07
C ALA A 117 -16.48 6.56 9.68
N ILE A 118 -15.42 6.19 8.95
CA ILE A 118 -15.19 6.65 7.58
C ILE A 118 -16.36 6.26 6.67
N VAL A 119 -16.73 4.97 6.66
CA VAL A 119 -17.82 4.46 5.83
C VAL A 119 -19.16 5.12 6.21
N PHE A 120 -19.42 5.22 7.52
CA PHE A 120 -20.66 5.82 8.05
C PHE A 120 -20.77 7.32 7.74
N MET A 121 -19.67 8.05 7.65
CA MET A 121 -19.68 9.47 7.24
C MET A 121 -19.82 9.62 5.72
N MET A 122 -19.20 8.75 4.94
CA MET A 122 -19.20 8.87 3.47
C MET A 122 -20.55 8.53 2.84
N ILE A 123 -21.20 7.46 3.29
CA ILE A 123 -22.46 6.99 2.67
C ILE A 123 -23.57 8.04 2.73
N PRO A 124 -23.88 8.67 3.88
CA PRO A 124 -24.90 9.73 3.94
C PRO A 124 -24.54 10.94 3.07
N SER A 125 -23.28 11.37 3.11
CA SER A 125 -22.84 12.54 2.33
C SER A 125 -22.93 12.31 0.82
N LEU A 126 -22.60 11.11 0.34
CA LEU A 126 -22.80 10.72 -1.06
C LEU A 126 -24.27 10.72 -1.46
N ARG A 127 -25.14 10.19 -0.59
CA ARG A 127 -26.59 10.16 -0.85
C ARG A 127 -27.18 11.56 -0.86
N GLU A 128 -26.78 12.40 0.08
CA GLU A 128 -27.24 13.80 0.17
C GLU A 128 -26.78 14.62 -1.05
N SER A 129 -25.49 14.57 -1.41
CA SER A 129 -24.96 15.22 -2.62
C SER A 129 -25.66 14.73 -3.88
N GLY A 130 -25.88 13.41 -3.99
CA GLY A 130 -26.58 12.84 -5.14
C GLY A 130 -28.01 13.36 -5.26
N ASN A 131 -28.75 13.40 -4.16
CA ASN A 131 -30.11 13.95 -4.12
C ASN A 131 -30.16 15.46 -4.44
N GLU A 132 -29.19 16.22 -3.91
CA GLU A 132 -29.07 17.64 -4.24
C GLU A 132 -28.75 17.86 -5.72
N PHE A 133 -27.86 17.06 -6.28
CA PHE A 133 -27.56 17.12 -7.70
C PHE A 133 -28.81 16.88 -8.57
N ILE A 134 -29.55 15.79 -8.31
CA ILE A 134 -30.77 15.49 -9.05
C ILE A 134 -31.77 16.65 -8.96
N ARG A 135 -31.95 17.22 -7.78
CA ARG A 135 -32.88 18.34 -7.55
C ARG A 135 -32.45 19.62 -8.28
N ASN A 136 -31.14 19.84 -8.44
CA ASN A 136 -30.57 21.01 -9.05
C ASN A 136 -30.32 20.87 -10.56
N ILE A 137 -30.50 19.67 -11.17
CA ILE A 137 -30.34 19.45 -12.62
C ILE A 137 -31.15 20.48 -13.47
N PRO A 138 -32.45 20.75 -13.19
CA PRO A 138 -33.21 21.74 -14.00
C PRO A 138 -32.55 23.11 -13.97
N ALA A 139 -32.13 23.57 -12.80
CA ALA A 139 -31.46 24.86 -12.65
C ALA A 139 -30.14 24.94 -13.43
N TYR A 140 -29.33 23.87 -13.37
CA TYR A 140 -28.06 23.78 -14.12
C TYR A 140 -28.28 23.75 -15.64
N VAL A 141 -29.32 23.05 -16.12
CA VAL A 141 -29.69 23.03 -17.54
C VAL A 141 -30.12 24.43 -18.02
N ASP A 142 -30.90 25.14 -17.21
CA ASP A 142 -31.32 26.50 -17.50
C ASP A 142 -30.12 27.46 -17.52
N GLU A 143 -29.20 27.36 -16.58
CA GLU A 143 -27.99 28.20 -16.51
C GLU A 143 -27.06 27.96 -17.71
N ILE A 144 -26.85 26.67 -18.07
CA ILE A 144 -26.07 26.29 -19.26
C ILE A 144 -26.76 26.82 -20.52
N GLY A 145 -28.09 26.73 -20.60
CA GLY A 145 -28.89 27.27 -21.71
C GLY A 145 -28.72 28.77 -21.87
N GLN A 146 -28.77 29.53 -20.77
CA GLN A 146 -28.54 30.98 -20.79
C GLN A 146 -27.12 31.33 -21.24
N TRP A 147 -26.12 30.62 -20.69
CA TRP A 147 -24.72 30.80 -21.09
C TRP A 147 -24.49 30.47 -22.56
N TRP A 148 -25.11 29.39 -23.06
CA TRP A 148 -25.08 29.03 -24.48
C TRP A 148 -25.71 30.11 -25.37
N MET A 149 -26.82 30.70 -24.96
CA MET A 149 -27.45 31.82 -25.68
C MET A 149 -26.53 33.04 -25.74
N GLU A 150 -25.78 33.34 -24.68
CA GLU A 150 -24.79 34.42 -24.69
C GLU A 150 -23.63 34.16 -25.63
N VAL A 151 -23.09 32.93 -25.59
CA VAL A 151 -22.03 32.48 -26.51
C VAL A 151 -22.55 32.53 -27.95
N SER A 152 -23.75 32.06 -28.21
CA SER A 152 -24.36 32.08 -29.55
C SER A 152 -24.56 33.51 -30.06
N ARG A 153 -25.00 34.46 -29.22
CA ARG A 153 -25.08 35.89 -29.55
C ARG A 153 -23.72 36.51 -29.86
N PHE A 154 -22.71 36.12 -29.09
CA PHE A 154 -21.34 36.57 -29.36
C PHE A 154 -20.79 35.99 -30.67
N ALA A 155 -21.00 34.71 -30.94
CA ALA A 155 -20.58 34.06 -32.19
C ALA A 155 -21.29 34.62 -33.41
N ALA A 156 -22.58 34.97 -33.30
CA ALA A 156 -23.35 35.60 -34.39
C ALA A 156 -22.78 36.97 -34.83
N LYS A 157 -22.12 37.73 -33.91
CA LYS A 157 -21.39 38.95 -34.29
C LYS A 157 -20.24 38.69 -35.29
N TYR A 158 -19.72 37.45 -35.33
CA TYR A 158 -18.66 37.05 -36.21
C TYR A 158 -19.13 36.15 -37.36
N ASN A 159 -20.45 36.15 -37.66
CA ASN A 159 -21.06 35.29 -38.67
C ASN A 159 -20.90 33.76 -38.44
N VAL A 160 -20.68 33.34 -37.19
CA VAL A 160 -20.62 31.90 -36.85
C VAL A 160 -22.00 31.50 -36.31
N ILE A 161 -22.68 30.62 -37.01
CA ILE A 161 -23.97 30.06 -36.58
C ILE A 161 -23.67 28.82 -35.74
N LEU A 162 -23.97 28.86 -34.42
CA LEU A 162 -23.89 27.73 -33.54
C LEU A 162 -25.20 26.93 -33.57
N PRO A 163 -25.16 25.60 -33.42
CA PRO A 163 -26.38 24.78 -33.40
C PRO A 163 -27.24 25.13 -32.19
N GLU A 164 -28.54 24.97 -32.36
CA GLU A 164 -29.50 25.18 -31.27
C GLU A 164 -29.31 24.08 -30.22
N TYR A 165 -29.13 24.53 -28.99
CA TYR A 165 -28.81 23.62 -27.88
C TYR A 165 -30.10 23.40 -27.06
N ALA A 166 -30.67 22.22 -27.18
CA ALA A 166 -31.81 21.78 -26.38
C ALA A 166 -31.39 20.56 -25.55
N ILE A 167 -31.06 20.77 -24.27
CA ILE A 167 -30.97 19.65 -23.34
C ILE A 167 -32.31 19.50 -22.66
N ASP A 168 -32.90 18.31 -22.77
CA ASP A 168 -34.11 17.94 -22.05
C ASP A 168 -33.71 17.53 -20.63
N SER A 169 -34.06 18.38 -19.64
CA SER A 169 -33.77 18.15 -18.22
C SER A 169 -34.46 16.88 -17.72
N ASP A 170 -35.66 16.57 -18.19
CA ASP A 170 -36.42 15.42 -17.72
C ASP A 170 -35.80 14.11 -18.19
N LEU A 171 -35.31 14.10 -19.44
CA LEU A 171 -34.58 12.95 -20.00
C LEU A 171 -33.21 12.73 -19.34
N LEU A 172 -32.55 13.81 -18.91
CA LEU A 172 -31.31 13.74 -18.11
C LEU A 172 -31.58 13.19 -16.71
N ILE A 173 -32.62 13.69 -16.05
CA ILE A 173 -33.05 13.23 -14.73
C ILE A 173 -33.39 11.74 -14.79
N GLU A 174 -34.21 11.31 -15.80
CA GLU A 174 -34.56 9.91 -15.98
C GLU A 174 -33.32 9.01 -16.17
N LYS A 175 -32.38 9.41 -17.02
CA LYS A 175 -31.15 8.63 -17.24
C LYS A 175 -30.23 8.59 -16.01
N ILE A 176 -30.10 9.71 -15.31
CA ILE A 176 -29.24 9.79 -14.11
C ILE A 176 -29.89 9.03 -12.96
N THR A 177 -31.19 9.17 -12.75
CA THR A 177 -31.92 8.41 -11.73
C THR A 177 -31.92 6.92 -12.04
N ALA A 178 -32.11 6.53 -13.30
CA ALA A 178 -31.98 5.13 -13.72
C ALA A 178 -30.56 4.57 -13.52
N TRP A 179 -29.53 5.42 -13.65
CA TRP A 179 -28.15 5.02 -13.37
C TRP A 179 -27.85 5.04 -11.86
N MET A 180 -28.43 5.98 -11.11
CA MET A 180 -28.32 6.09 -9.66
C MET A 180 -29.34 5.25 -8.90
N ASP A 181 -30.37 4.68 -9.59
CA ASP A 181 -31.44 3.91 -8.96
C ASP A 181 -30.91 2.57 -8.42
N ILE A 182 -30.24 2.74 -7.29
CA ILE A 182 -29.67 1.69 -6.46
C ILE A 182 -30.81 0.90 -5.75
N GLU A 183 -32.06 1.41 -5.77
CA GLU A 183 -33.22 0.82 -5.08
C GLU A 183 -34.09 -0.10 -5.95
N GLY A 184 -33.97 -0.05 -7.27
CA GLY A 184 -34.80 -0.85 -8.17
C GLY A 184 -34.03 -1.87 -9.01
N SER A 185 -34.21 -3.14 -8.77
CA SER A 185 -33.94 -4.31 -9.65
C SER A 185 -32.54 -4.46 -10.31
N GLY A 186 -31.79 -3.39 -10.56
CA GLY A 186 -30.43 -3.42 -11.10
C GLY A 186 -29.41 -4.04 -10.13
N LEU A 187 -29.57 -3.82 -8.83
CA LEU A 187 -28.73 -4.42 -7.80
C LEU A 187 -29.00 -5.90 -7.57
N ILE A 188 -30.20 -6.42 -7.89
CA ILE A 188 -30.53 -7.82 -7.62
C ILE A 188 -29.90 -8.75 -8.66
N SER A 189 -29.73 -8.34 -9.92
CA SER A 189 -29.04 -9.13 -10.93
C SER A 189 -27.50 -9.01 -10.85
N VAL A 190 -26.98 -7.85 -10.39
CA VAL A 190 -25.57 -7.66 -10.02
C VAL A 190 -25.25 -8.34 -8.69
N THR A 191 -26.27 -8.59 -7.82
CA THR A 191 -26.12 -9.02 -6.44
C THR A 191 -25.59 -10.44 -6.27
N TRP A 192 -25.85 -11.38 -7.19
CA TRP A 192 -25.34 -12.74 -7.02
C TRP A 192 -23.85 -12.86 -7.34
N GLY A 193 -23.37 -12.19 -8.39
CA GLY A 193 -21.94 -12.07 -8.69
C GLY A 193 -21.21 -11.13 -7.71
N ALA A 194 -21.87 -10.02 -7.31
CA ALA A 194 -21.34 -9.11 -6.29
C ALA A 194 -21.38 -9.71 -4.89
N ALA A 195 -22.40 -10.48 -4.53
CA ALA A 195 -22.48 -11.14 -3.22
C ALA A 195 -21.35 -12.16 -3.02
N THR A 196 -21.00 -12.92 -4.05
CA THR A 196 -19.84 -13.84 -3.99
C THR A 196 -18.52 -13.09 -3.93
N SER A 197 -18.40 -11.96 -4.65
CA SER A 197 -17.21 -11.11 -4.59
C SER A 197 -17.08 -10.39 -3.24
N ILE A 198 -18.19 -9.88 -2.69
CA ILE A 198 -18.21 -9.26 -1.36
C ILE A 198 -17.90 -10.31 -0.29
N LEU A 199 -18.43 -11.53 -0.42
CA LEU A 199 -18.15 -12.61 0.52
C LEU A 199 -16.67 -13.02 0.49
N SER A 200 -16.05 -13.13 -0.67
CA SER A 200 -14.61 -13.43 -0.79
C SER A 200 -13.75 -12.31 -0.19
N ILE A 201 -14.04 -11.05 -0.49
CA ILE A 201 -13.36 -9.89 0.09
C ILE A 201 -13.52 -9.89 1.62
N LEU A 202 -14.70 -10.22 2.12
CA LEU A 202 -14.97 -10.27 3.56
C LEU A 202 -14.19 -11.41 4.23
N VAL A 203 -14.16 -12.59 3.63
CA VAL A 203 -13.37 -13.73 4.11
C VAL A 203 -11.88 -13.40 4.12
N ASP A 204 -11.34 -12.84 3.04
CA ASP A 204 -9.94 -12.46 2.94
C ASP A 204 -9.57 -11.36 3.96
N THR A 205 -10.47 -10.39 4.15
CA THR A 205 -10.30 -9.31 5.14
C THR A 205 -10.32 -9.87 6.57
N VAL A 206 -11.24 -10.75 6.89
CA VAL A 206 -11.32 -11.40 8.21
C VAL A 206 -10.07 -12.26 8.45
N LEU A 207 -9.65 -13.05 7.46
CA LEU A 207 -8.43 -13.85 7.53
C LEU A 207 -7.19 -12.97 7.76
N ALA A 208 -7.06 -11.89 6.99
CA ALA A 208 -5.96 -10.94 7.13
C ALA A 208 -5.95 -10.30 8.52
N PHE A 209 -7.13 -9.94 9.05
CA PHE A 209 -7.28 -9.31 10.36
C PHE A 209 -6.98 -10.28 11.51
N VAL A 210 -7.49 -11.52 11.44
CA VAL A 210 -7.17 -12.58 12.40
C VAL A 210 -5.69 -12.89 12.40
N PHE A 211 -5.08 -13.01 11.21
CA PHE A 211 -3.64 -13.19 11.07
C PHE A 211 -2.85 -12.03 11.67
N ALA A 212 -3.29 -10.78 11.44
CA ALA A 212 -2.67 -9.59 12.00
C ALA A 212 -2.67 -9.61 13.54
N ILE A 213 -3.81 -9.92 14.15
CA ILE A 213 -3.95 -10.05 15.61
C ILE A 213 -3.02 -11.15 16.14
N TYR A 214 -3.02 -12.32 15.49
CA TYR A 214 -2.18 -13.45 15.90
C TYR A 214 -0.69 -13.13 15.79
N LEU A 215 -0.27 -12.53 14.66
CA LEU A 215 1.10 -12.11 14.44
C LEU A 215 1.54 -11.08 15.48
N LEU A 216 0.68 -10.11 15.79
CA LEU A 216 0.99 -9.06 16.77
C LEU A 216 1.03 -9.60 18.19
N ALA A 217 0.13 -10.54 18.55
CA ALA A 217 0.14 -11.24 19.82
C ALA A 217 1.45 -12.02 20.05
N LYS A 218 1.99 -12.63 18.99
CA LYS A 218 3.19 -13.50 19.03
C LYS A 218 4.46 -12.83 18.48
N LYS A 219 4.44 -11.51 18.18
CA LYS A 219 5.54 -10.81 17.49
C LYS A 219 6.92 -11.05 18.08
N GLU A 220 7.04 -11.09 19.41
CA GLU A 220 8.31 -11.29 20.10
C GLU A 220 8.82 -12.72 19.95
N SER A 221 7.91 -13.69 20.10
CA SER A 221 8.24 -15.10 19.90
C SER A 221 8.70 -15.36 18.47
N VAL A 222 7.96 -14.82 17.48
CA VAL A 222 8.29 -14.91 16.05
C VAL A 222 9.67 -14.29 15.78
N ALA A 223 9.92 -13.10 16.30
CA ALA A 223 11.21 -12.42 16.13
C ALA A 223 12.38 -13.22 16.71
N VAL A 224 12.21 -13.82 17.91
CA VAL A 224 13.24 -14.65 18.54
C VAL A 224 13.48 -15.92 17.73
N HIS A 225 12.44 -16.59 17.26
CA HIS A 225 12.59 -17.81 16.43
C HIS A 225 13.24 -17.51 15.07
N LEU A 226 12.84 -16.43 14.39
CA LEU A 226 13.47 -16.00 13.13
C LEU A 226 14.96 -15.66 13.34
N LYS A 227 15.28 -14.95 14.43
CA LYS A 227 16.68 -14.64 14.77
C LYS A 227 17.48 -15.90 15.01
N LYS A 228 16.97 -16.87 15.79
CA LYS A 228 17.63 -18.16 16.03
C LYS A 228 17.82 -18.93 14.73
N LEU A 229 16.77 -19.03 13.90
CA LEU A 229 16.85 -19.72 12.61
C LEU A 229 17.93 -19.10 11.72
N THR A 230 17.98 -17.77 11.62
CA THR A 230 18.98 -17.05 10.83
C THR A 230 20.40 -17.36 11.30
N LEU A 231 20.63 -17.36 12.63
CA LEU A 231 21.94 -17.65 13.21
C LEU A 231 22.35 -19.12 13.10
N THR A 232 21.36 -20.05 12.96
CA THR A 232 21.65 -21.50 12.81
C THR A 232 21.92 -21.89 11.37
N VAL A 233 21.18 -21.30 10.41
CA VAL A 233 21.24 -21.68 8.99
C VAL A 233 22.37 -20.95 8.24
N LEU A 234 22.67 -19.71 8.62
CA LEU A 234 23.63 -18.87 7.90
C LEU A 234 24.96 -18.72 8.66
N PRO A 235 26.11 -18.65 7.94
CA PRO A 235 27.38 -18.27 8.54
C PRO A 235 27.26 -16.93 9.29
N CYS A 236 27.93 -16.78 10.44
CA CYS A 236 27.81 -15.63 11.34
C CYS A 236 27.84 -14.26 10.63
N ARG A 237 28.75 -14.09 9.67
CA ARG A 237 28.90 -12.84 8.90
C ARG A 237 27.66 -12.50 8.05
N LYS A 238 27.07 -13.52 7.39
CA LYS A 238 25.85 -13.35 6.58
C LYS A 238 24.62 -13.17 7.46
N ALA A 239 24.54 -13.93 8.57
CA ALA A 239 23.46 -13.81 9.54
C ALA A 239 23.40 -12.40 10.16
N GLN A 240 24.55 -11.85 10.59
CA GLN A 240 24.62 -10.50 11.14
C GLN A 240 24.21 -9.44 10.12
N ARG A 241 24.62 -9.59 8.84
CA ARG A 241 24.22 -8.67 7.78
C ARG A 241 22.70 -8.72 7.54
N LEU A 242 22.10 -9.90 7.52
CA LEU A 242 20.66 -10.05 7.37
C LEU A 242 19.88 -9.44 8.54
N LEU A 243 20.35 -9.62 9.78
CA LEU A 243 19.74 -9.01 10.96
C LEU A 243 19.84 -7.48 10.94
N ASN A 244 20.95 -6.92 10.45
CA ASN A 244 21.11 -5.48 10.28
C ASN A 244 20.15 -4.94 9.23
N ILE A 245 19.99 -5.62 8.10
CA ILE A 245 19.01 -5.27 7.05
C ILE A 245 17.58 -5.32 7.63
N ALA A 246 17.23 -6.36 8.37
CA ALA A 246 15.91 -6.48 9.00
C ALA A 246 15.65 -5.34 10.01
N SER A 247 16.67 -4.95 10.77
CA SER A 247 16.59 -3.80 11.69
C SER A 247 16.39 -2.48 10.94
N LEU A 248 17.16 -2.25 9.87
CA LEU A 248 17.03 -1.08 9.01
C LEU A 248 15.62 -1.02 8.41
N THR A 249 15.14 -2.15 7.86
CA THR A 249 13.78 -2.26 7.29
C THR A 249 12.73 -1.88 8.32
N ASN A 250 12.77 -2.49 9.50
CA ASN A 250 11.80 -2.20 10.55
C ASN A 250 11.81 -0.73 10.98
N HIS A 251 13.00 -0.11 11.07
CA HIS A 251 13.13 1.30 11.42
C HIS A 251 12.58 2.22 10.33
N THR A 252 12.96 1.98 9.07
CA THR A 252 12.50 2.76 7.91
C THR A 252 10.97 2.68 7.76
N PHE A 253 10.40 1.47 7.83
CA PHE A 253 8.96 1.29 7.77
C PHE A 253 8.23 1.97 8.93
N THR A 254 8.70 1.81 10.16
CA THR A 254 8.08 2.43 11.35
C THR A 254 8.08 3.95 11.22
N ASN A 255 9.18 4.54 10.83
CA ASN A 255 9.29 5.99 10.70
C ASN A 255 8.42 6.52 9.58
N PHE A 256 8.45 5.86 8.41
CA PHE A 256 7.63 6.27 7.27
C PHE A 256 6.14 6.20 7.59
N VAL A 257 5.64 5.05 8.06
CA VAL A 257 4.21 4.89 8.33
C VAL A 257 3.74 5.77 9.49
N SER A 258 4.57 5.97 10.53
CA SER A 258 4.24 6.90 11.61
C SER A 258 4.20 8.35 11.11
N GLY A 259 5.12 8.73 10.23
CA GLY A 259 5.11 10.03 9.56
C GLY A 259 3.85 10.22 8.74
N GLN A 260 3.52 9.24 7.89
CA GLN A 260 2.35 9.29 7.01
C GLN A 260 1.03 9.36 7.79
N LEU A 261 0.90 8.59 8.88
CA LEU A 261 -0.28 8.69 9.77
C LEU A 261 -0.38 10.08 10.43
N THR A 262 0.74 10.64 10.87
CA THR A 262 0.76 11.97 11.48
C THR A 262 0.38 13.05 10.46
N GLU A 263 0.91 12.96 9.25
CA GLU A 263 0.59 13.84 8.12
C GLU A 263 -0.90 13.76 7.78
N ALA A 264 -1.44 12.55 7.61
CA ALA A 264 -2.85 12.31 7.31
C ALA A 264 -3.78 12.99 8.33
N ILE A 265 -3.47 12.88 9.62
CA ILE A 265 -4.25 13.53 10.69
C ILE A 265 -4.16 15.06 10.57
N ILE A 266 -2.96 15.61 10.33
CA ILE A 266 -2.75 17.06 10.23
C ILE A 266 -3.49 17.59 9.00
N ILE A 267 -3.36 16.97 7.83
CA ILE A 267 -4.01 17.40 6.60
C ILE A 267 -5.53 17.29 6.71
N GLY A 268 -6.05 16.19 7.26
CA GLY A 268 -7.47 16.03 7.51
C GLY A 268 -8.03 17.11 8.44
N ALA A 269 -7.33 17.40 9.53
CA ALA A 269 -7.75 18.44 10.46
C ALA A 269 -7.71 19.84 9.83
N LEU A 270 -6.64 20.17 9.08
CA LEU A 270 -6.55 21.44 8.37
C LEU A 270 -7.61 21.57 7.26
N CYS A 271 -7.87 20.50 6.53
CA CYS A 271 -8.93 20.45 5.54
C CYS A 271 -10.30 20.68 6.18
N PHE A 272 -10.60 20.00 7.29
CA PHE A 272 -11.86 20.15 8.03
C PHE A 272 -12.07 21.59 8.51
N VAL A 273 -11.08 22.15 9.21
CA VAL A 273 -11.15 23.53 9.73
C VAL A 273 -11.26 24.54 8.60
N GLY A 274 -10.46 24.38 7.53
CA GLY A 274 -10.51 25.30 6.39
C GLY A 274 -11.84 25.27 5.65
N MET A 275 -12.42 24.10 5.45
CA MET A 275 -13.76 23.97 4.84
C MET A 275 -14.85 24.61 5.72
N LEU A 276 -14.78 24.45 7.04
CA LEU A 276 -15.71 25.12 7.97
C LEU A 276 -15.58 26.64 7.91
N MET A 277 -14.34 27.16 7.86
CA MET A 277 -14.09 28.61 7.77
C MET A 277 -14.60 29.23 6.47
N LEU A 278 -14.60 28.46 5.38
CA LEU A 278 -15.08 28.88 4.06
C LEU A 278 -16.55 28.52 3.82
N ASP A 279 -17.22 27.96 4.82
CA ASP A 279 -18.63 27.53 4.73
C ASP A 279 -18.85 26.57 3.54
N ILE A 280 -17.90 25.63 3.32
CA ILE A 280 -17.95 24.63 2.26
C ILE A 280 -18.71 23.40 2.78
N PRO A 281 -19.70 22.87 2.03
CA PRO A 281 -20.52 21.74 2.46
C PRO A 281 -19.69 20.44 2.56
N TYR A 282 -20.23 19.45 3.26
CA TYR A 282 -19.63 18.11 3.45
C TYR A 282 -18.25 18.09 4.08
N ALA A 283 -17.91 19.11 4.89
CA ALA A 283 -16.57 19.26 5.48
C ALA A 283 -16.10 17.98 6.21
N GLY A 284 -16.97 17.31 6.96
CA GLY A 284 -16.64 16.08 7.69
C GLY A 284 -16.28 14.91 6.77
N ALA A 285 -17.10 14.66 5.74
CA ALA A 285 -16.87 13.55 4.81
C ALA A 285 -15.64 13.79 3.93
N VAL A 286 -15.54 14.98 3.33
CA VAL A 286 -14.44 15.35 2.43
C VAL A 286 -13.10 15.35 3.17
N SER A 287 -13.01 15.99 4.34
CA SER A 287 -11.77 16.03 5.11
C SER A 287 -11.34 14.65 5.62
N THR A 288 -12.30 13.80 6.00
CA THR A 288 -12.02 12.42 6.38
C THR A 288 -11.49 11.62 5.20
N PHE A 289 -12.09 11.78 4.02
CA PHE A 289 -11.62 11.10 2.81
C PHE A 289 -10.24 11.61 2.39
N VAL A 290 -10.01 12.91 2.44
CA VAL A 290 -8.68 13.51 2.20
C VAL A 290 -7.65 12.95 3.19
N ALA A 291 -7.97 12.84 4.48
CA ALA A 291 -7.07 12.26 5.48
C ALA A 291 -6.72 10.80 5.17
N VAL A 292 -7.71 9.99 4.76
CA VAL A 292 -7.48 8.58 4.43
C VAL A 292 -6.65 8.43 3.16
N THR A 293 -6.98 9.19 2.12
CA THR A 293 -6.23 9.14 0.86
C THR A 293 -4.82 9.70 1.01
N ALA A 294 -4.59 10.67 1.90
CA ALA A 294 -3.27 11.22 2.23
C ALA A 294 -2.29 10.15 2.76
N LEU A 295 -2.76 8.97 3.19
CA LEU A 295 -1.87 7.85 3.50
C LEU A 295 -1.08 7.37 2.28
N VAL A 296 -1.54 7.66 1.07
CA VAL A 296 -0.83 7.33 -0.17
C VAL A 296 -0.09 8.58 -0.65
N PRO A 297 1.25 8.60 -0.59
CA PRO A 297 2.04 9.78 -0.98
C PRO A 297 1.75 10.21 -2.41
N ILE A 298 1.69 11.51 -2.66
CA ILE A 298 1.44 12.14 -3.97
C ILE A 298 0.01 11.90 -4.48
N PHE A 299 -0.43 10.66 -4.58
CA PHE A 299 -1.75 10.30 -5.13
C PHE A 299 -2.89 10.64 -4.19
N GLY A 300 -2.65 10.62 -2.88
CA GLY A 300 -3.68 10.87 -1.88
C GLY A 300 -4.36 12.22 -2.02
N ALA A 301 -3.58 13.26 -2.25
CA ALA A 301 -4.07 14.62 -2.46
C ALA A 301 -4.99 14.74 -3.70
N TRP A 302 -4.61 14.10 -4.80
CA TRP A 302 -5.41 14.11 -6.04
C TRP A 302 -6.69 13.31 -5.91
N LEU A 303 -6.63 12.14 -5.29
CA LEU A 303 -7.80 11.30 -5.05
C LEU A 303 -8.77 11.98 -4.06
N GLY A 304 -8.24 12.46 -2.94
CA GLY A 304 -9.05 13.14 -1.92
C GLY A 304 -9.65 14.44 -2.43
N GLY A 305 -8.83 15.25 -3.10
CA GLY A 305 -9.24 16.51 -3.67
C GLY A 305 -10.25 16.37 -4.82
N GLY A 306 -10.00 15.42 -5.73
CA GLY A 306 -10.89 15.13 -6.85
C GLY A 306 -12.27 14.64 -6.36
N PHE A 307 -12.28 13.73 -5.40
CA PHE A 307 -13.52 13.24 -4.78
C PHE A 307 -14.26 14.38 -4.07
N GLY A 308 -13.56 15.19 -3.25
CA GLY A 308 -14.15 16.33 -2.54
C GLY A 308 -14.71 17.37 -3.51
N ALA A 309 -13.94 17.74 -4.55
CA ALA A 309 -14.38 18.67 -5.57
C ALA A 309 -15.62 18.15 -6.31
N PHE A 310 -15.64 16.87 -6.67
CA PHE A 310 -16.79 16.23 -7.31
C PHE A 310 -18.02 16.28 -6.40
N LEU A 311 -17.89 15.93 -5.13
CA LEU A 311 -18.99 15.90 -4.18
C LEU A 311 -19.60 17.29 -3.96
N ILE A 312 -18.75 18.32 -3.83
CA ILE A 312 -19.16 19.69 -3.64
C ILE A 312 -19.76 20.27 -4.94
N LEU A 313 -19.21 19.91 -6.11
CA LEU A 313 -19.72 20.34 -7.41
C LEU A 313 -21.17 19.91 -7.63
N LEU A 314 -21.55 18.73 -7.15
CA LEU A 314 -22.92 18.22 -7.26
C LEU A 314 -23.92 19.08 -6.45
N ALA A 315 -23.46 19.72 -5.36
CA ALA A 315 -24.29 20.53 -4.48
C ALA A 315 -24.23 22.03 -4.84
N ASP A 316 -23.02 22.57 -5.00
CA ASP A 316 -22.77 23.99 -5.23
C ASP A 316 -21.51 24.18 -6.09
N PRO A 317 -21.65 24.49 -7.40
CA PRO A 317 -20.52 24.68 -8.31
C PRO A 317 -19.57 25.81 -7.89
N VAL A 318 -20.10 26.88 -7.32
CA VAL A 318 -19.30 28.05 -6.89
C VAL A 318 -18.40 27.65 -5.70
N LYS A 319 -18.98 26.93 -4.73
CA LYS A 319 -18.23 26.42 -3.57
C LYS A 319 -17.21 25.34 -3.97
N ALA A 320 -17.47 24.58 -5.03
CA ALA A 320 -16.49 23.63 -5.59
C ALA A 320 -15.23 24.35 -6.11
N VAL A 321 -15.39 25.49 -6.79
CA VAL A 321 -14.25 26.30 -7.24
C VAL A 321 -13.45 26.82 -6.03
N TRP A 322 -14.12 27.33 -5.00
CA TRP A 322 -13.46 27.78 -3.77
C TRP A 322 -12.74 26.63 -3.05
N PHE A 323 -13.34 25.46 -3.03
CA PHE A 323 -12.69 24.25 -2.48
C PHE A 323 -11.41 23.90 -3.23
N VAL A 324 -11.44 23.92 -4.57
CA VAL A 324 -10.23 23.63 -5.37
C VAL A 324 -9.13 24.64 -5.08
N VAL A 325 -9.46 25.93 -5.03
CA VAL A 325 -8.48 26.99 -4.67
C VAL A 325 -7.91 26.76 -3.27
N PHE A 326 -8.79 26.51 -2.30
CA PHE A 326 -8.38 26.18 -0.93
C PHE A 326 -7.48 24.96 -0.87
N LEU A 327 -7.85 23.89 -1.58
CA LEU A 327 -7.06 22.65 -1.63
C LEU A 327 -5.68 22.89 -2.24
N LEU A 328 -5.57 23.66 -3.30
CA LEU A 328 -4.27 24.01 -3.89
C LEU A 328 -3.38 24.76 -2.88
N VAL A 329 -3.93 25.69 -2.11
CA VAL A 329 -3.21 26.37 -1.04
C VAL A 329 -2.80 25.40 0.05
N LEU A 330 -3.71 24.51 0.47
CA LEU A 330 -3.43 23.47 1.48
C LEU A 330 -2.31 22.55 1.02
N GLN A 331 -2.31 22.14 -0.26
CA GLN A 331 -1.27 21.30 -0.84
C GLN A 331 0.10 22.01 -0.90
N GLN A 332 0.13 23.31 -1.12
CA GLN A 332 1.38 24.10 -1.04
C GLN A 332 1.92 24.13 0.40
N VAL A 333 1.05 24.28 1.38
CA VAL A 333 1.43 24.21 2.80
C VAL A 333 1.92 22.82 3.18
N GLU A 334 1.23 21.77 2.72
CA GLU A 334 1.64 20.38 2.91
C GLU A 334 3.03 20.14 2.34
N GLY A 335 3.22 20.35 1.04
CA GLY A 335 4.46 20.02 0.33
C GLY A 335 5.67 20.80 0.81
N ASN A 336 5.51 22.07 1.20
CA ASN A 336 6.62 22.93 1.58
C ASN A 336 6.89 22.97 3.10
N LEU A 337 5.88 22.75 3.93
CA LEU A 337 6.01 22.91 5.38
C LEU A 337 5.83 21.61 6.16
N ILE A 338 4.75 20.85 5.87
CA ILE A 338 4.32 19.70 6.66
C ILE A 338 5.13 18.46 6.27
N TYR A 339 5.10 18.10 4.98
CA TYR A 339 5.76 16.91 4.46
C TYR A 339 7.25 16.84 4.82
N PRO A 340 8.08 17.89 4.61
CA PRO A 340 9.52 17.83 4.94
C PRO A 340 9.79 17.66 6.44
N LYS A 341 8.89 18.16 7.29
CA LYS A 341 9.05 18.06 8.75
C LYS A 341 8.59 16.72 9.31
N VAL A 342 7.52 16.16 8.75
CA VAL A 342 6.84 14.97 9.30
C VAL A 342 7.37 13.68 8.64
N VAL A 343 7.47 13.66 7.32
CA VAL A 343 7.82 12.47 6.52
C VAL A 343 9.23 12.56 5.93
N GLY A 344 9.61 13.72 5.41
CA GLY A 344 10.77 13.90 4.53
C GLY A 344 12.11 13.45 5.10
N LYS A 345 12.35 13.57 6.42
CA LYS A 345 13.58 13.10 7.08
C LYS A 345 13.65 11.58 7.22
N SER A 346 12.51 10.89 7.09
CA SER A 346 12.41 9.46 7.38
C SER A 346 12.74 8.57 6.19
N VAL A 347 12.70 9.10 4.96
CA VAL A 347 12.78 8.30 3.73
C VAL A 347 14.05 8.56 2.94
N GLY A 348 14.52 9.80 2.89
CA GLY A 348 15.76 10.19 2.17
C GLY A 348 15.77 9.85 0.68
N LEU A 349 14.60 9.59 0.08
CA LEU A 349 14.44 9.24 -1.33
C LEU A 349 14.25 10.48 -2.19
N PRO A 350 14.85 10.55 -3.39
CA PRO A 350 14.46 11.50 -4.42
C PRO A 350 12.99 11.33 -4.81
N GLY A 351 12.27 12.43 -5.05
CA GLY A 351 10.83 12.41 -5.36
C GLY A 351 10.47 11.52 -6.56
N LEU A 352 11.34 11.44 -7.56
CA LEU A 352 11.18 10.53 -8.70
C LEU A 352 11.09 9.06 -8.27
N LEU A 353 11.94 8.63 -7.34
CA LEU A 353 11.91 7.25 -6.83
C LEU A 353 10.65 6.98 -6.00
N VAL A 354 10.13 7.98 -5.30
CA VAL A 354 8.85 7.88 -4.59
C VAL A 354 7.72 7.68 -5.59
N LEU A 355 7.66 8.48 -6.66
CA LEU A 355 6.65 8.34 -7.71
C LEU A 355 6.70 6.96 -8.37
N MET A 356 7.89 6.51 -8.77
CA MET A 356 8.08 5.18 -9.36
C MET A 356 7.65 4.06 -8.39
N ALA A 357 8.04 4.16 -7.12
CA ALA A 357 7.69 3.17 -6.12
C ALA A 357 6.17 3.07 -5.94
N VAL A 358 5.47 4.20 -5.83
CA VAL A 358 4.01 4.23 -5.65
C VAL A 358 3.30 3.70 -6.89
N THR A 359 3.74 4.08 -8.10
CA THR A 359 3.13 3.58 -9.35
C THR A 359 3.30 2.07 -9.50
N ILE A 360 4.52 1.55 -9.35
CA ILE A 360 4.79 0.12 -9.45
C ILE A 360 4.09 -0.65 -8.33
N GLY A 361 4.12 -0.12 -7.10
CA GLY A 361 3.47 -0.73 -5.95
C GLY A 361 1.96 -0.77 -6.12
N GLY A 362 1.37 0.29 -6.68
CA GLY A 362 -0.06 0.39 -6.96
C GLY A 362 -0.53 -0.66 -7.96
N GLU A 363 0.20 -0.84 -9.05
CA GLU A 363 -0.10 -1.84 -10.06
C GLU A 363 0.04 -3.27 -9.52
N ALA A 364 1.06 -3.52 -8.70
CA ALA A 364 1.33 -4.85 -8.18
C ALA A 364 0.40 -5.29 -7.04
N PHE A 365 0.04 -4.39 -6.12
CA PHE A 365 -0.63 -4.73 -4.86
C PHE A 365 -1.74 -3.73 -4.48
N GLY A 366 -2.19 -2.89 -5.40
CA GLY A 366 -3.22 -1.88 -5.14
C GLY A 366 -2.81 -0.86 -4.08
N ILE A 367 -3.77 -0.41 -3.28
CA ILE A 367 -3.58 0.62 -2.25
C ILE A 367 -2.50 0.22 -1.21
N MET A 368 -2.47 -1.05 -0.82
CA MET A 368 -1.44 -1.54 0.11
C MET A 368 -0.04 -1.48 -0.51
N GLY A 369 0.05 -1.79 -1.81
CA GLY A 369 1.30 -1.64 -2.56
C GLY A 369 1.77 -0.19 -2.63
N MET A 370 0.88 0.75 -2.89
CA MET A 370 1.21 2.18 -2.90
C MET A 370 1.80 2.64 -1.56
N LEU A 371 1.20 2.22 -0.45
CA LEU A 371 1.64 2.60 0.89
C LEU A 371 3.01 1.99 1.26
N PHE A 372 3.20 0.70 0.96
CA PHE A 372 4.40 -0.02 1.41
C PHE A 372 5.57 0.00 0.43
N SER A 373 5.35 0.36 -0.84
CA SER A 373 6.42 0.42 -1.85
C SER A 373 7.47 1.50 -1.55
N VAL A 374 7.05 2.63 -1.00
CA VAL A 374 7.96 3.74 -0.68
C VAL A 374 9.01 3.32 0.36
N PRO A 375 8.65 2.76 1.54
CA PRO A 375 9.65 2.30 2.49
C PRO A 375 10.47 1.10 1.96
N VAL A 376 9.92 0.23 1.11
CA VAL A 376 10.70 -0.81 0.41
C VAL A 376 11.78 -0.17 -0.45
N CYS A 377 11.40 0.79 -1.29
CA CYS A 377 12.33 1.54 -2.13
C CYS A 377 13.40 2.26 -1.30
N ALA A 378 13.02 2.84 -0.15
CA ALA A 378 13.94 3.51 0.76
C ALA A 378 15.00 2.56 1.35
N VAL A 379 14.60 1.35 1.73
CA VAL A 379 15.53 0.32 2.19
C VAL A 379 16.48 -0.09 1.07
N LEU A 380 15.96 -0.36 -0.13
CA LEU A 380 16.79 -0.72 -1.30
C LEU A 380 17.79 0.39 -1.64
N TYR A 381 17.35 1.63 -1.64
CA TYR A 381 18.21 2.80 -1.90
C TYR A 381 19.29 2.97 -0.82
N SER A 382 18.94 2.76 0.45
CA SER A 382 19.91 2.82 1.55
C SER A 382 20.98 1.72 1.42
N LEU A 383 20.57 0.51 1.04
CA LEU A 383 21.51 -0.60 0.78
C LEU A 383 22.40 -0.34 -0.44
N TYR A 384 21.85 0.26 -1.48
CA TYR A 384 22.61 0.69 -2.66
C TYR A 384 23.68 1.72 -2.29
N LEU A 385 23.33 2.75 -1.51
CA LEU A 385 24.30 3.77 -1.07
C LEU A 385 25.38 3.18 -0.16
N GLU A 386 25.04 2.20 0.70
CA GLU A 386 26.03 1.50 1.54
C GLU A 386 26.99 0.69 0.66
N PHE A 387 26.51 0.06 -0.39
CA PHE A 387 27.32 -0.68 -1.34
C PHE A 387 28.29 0.22 -2.11
N MET A 388 27.80 1.37 -2.63
CA MET A 388 28.64 2.35 -3.36
C MET A 388 29.75 2.90 -2.49
N LYS A 389 29.44 3.36 -1.26
CA LYS A 389 30.46 3.85 -0.30
C LYS A 389 31.55 2.82 0.00
N LYS A 390 31.23 1.55 -0.04
CA LYS A 390 32.17 0.47 0.19
C LYS A 390 33.03 0.19 -1.04
N SER A 391 32.52 0.45 -2.24
CA SER A 391 33.26 0.34 -3.50
C SER A 391 34.24 1.50 -3.67
N ASP A 392 33.86 2.72 -3.26
CA ASP A 392 34.72 3.92 -3.33
C ASP A 392 35.86 3.90 -2.27
N ALA A 393 35.79 3.02 -1.28
CA ALA A 393 36.79 2.86 -0.23
C ALA A 393 37.82 1.74 -0.53
N LEU A 394 37.71 1.06 -1.69
CA LEU A 394 38.62 0.03 -2.21
C LEU A 394 39.45 0.59 -3.37
#